data_2f9c84cd1f2dac44f252198a1f987c54
#
_entry.id   2f9c84cd1f2dac44f252198a1f987c54
#
_cell.length_a   1.000
_cell.length_b   1.000
_cell.length_c   1.000
_cell.angle_alpha   90.00
_cell.angle_beta   90.00
_cell.angle_gamma   90.00
#
_symmetry.space_group_name_H-M   'P 1'
#
loop_
_entity.id
_entity.type
_entity.pdbx_description
1 polymer ?
#
loop_
_entity_poly.entity_id
_entity_poly.type
_entity_poly.pdbx_seq_one_letter_code
_entity_poly.pdbx_strand_id
1 'polypeptide(L)'
;MRILSVTAQKPHSTGSGYYLTETVRCFDSMGHTQGVVAGICPDDTVCFPEGVDFYPVYFNTPGLPFNIAGMSDEMPYPSTLYRNMTEEMAAAFRAAFETVLRQAVERLCPDVIICHHLYFLSAIVRELFPNIPVWGICHGTDLRQMHTNPFMREYIRTHISKLDKVCCLHDAQRQAVSDCYGIPYERTCVAGAGYNQDIFYDRNIRTPHEELRLVFAGKISDKKGIYCLLDALKSSGLPRGSVTLRMAGGWPSEEQRLRAMAAIADCGHNVTLLGPLNQQLLAHEFSLGDIFVLPSFSEGFPLVLAEAMACGMGAICTDLPGIRPRMEELCPGCPVDFIEPPVMLDPDTPDPHRLHEFTARLTDAILSAKRPSSPPDLSAFTWEGVCERILA
;
A
#
# COMPACT_ATOMS: atom_id res chain seq x y z
N MET A 1 26.89 1.99 -0.81
CA MET A 1 26.57 0.98 0.23
C MET A 1 26.15 -0.32 -0.43
N ARG A 2 26.26 -1.45 0.28
CA ARG A 2 25.68 -2.74 -0.10
C ARG A 2 24.40 -2.92 0.72
N ILE A 3 23.26 -2.97 0.06
CA ILE A 3 21.94 -2.98 0.69
C ILE A 3 21.25 -4.32 0.40
N LEU A 4 20.78 -5.02 1.45
CA LEU A 4 19.97 -6.21 1.31
C LEU A 4 18.52 -5.87 1.68
N SER A 5 17.63 -5.82 0.69
CA SER A 5 16.20 -5.61 0.91
C SER A 5 15.49 -6.94 1.14
N VAL A 6 14.62 -7.01 2.15
CA VAL A 6 13.97 -8.27 2.58
C VAL A 6 12.46 -8.10 2.73
N THR A 7 11.69 -8.99 2.11
CA THR A 7 10.23 -9.08 2.27
C THR A 7 9.73 -10.51 2.27
N ALA A 8 8.68 -10.80 3.02
CA ALA A 8 8.00 -12.10 2.94
C ALA A 8 7.03 -12.19 1.76
N GLN A 9 6.68 -11.07 1.14
CA GLN A 9 5.62 -10.95 0.15
C GLN A 9 6.16 -10.85 -1.28
N LYS A 10 5.24 -11.06 -2.25
CA LYS A 10 5.58 -10.89 -3.67
C LYS A 10 5.94 -9.43 -3.95
N PRO A 11 7.08 -9.16 -4.58
CA PRO A 11 7.34 -7.87 -5.23
C PRO A 11 6.26 -7.55 -6.29
N HIS A 12 6.05 -6.29 -6.61
CA HIS A 12 5.13 -5.79 -7.66
C HIS A 12 3.64 -6.14 -7.50
N SER A 13 3.21 -6.68 -6.35
CA SER A 13 1.84 -7.19 -6.22
C SER A 13 0.97 -6.43 -5.22
N THR A 14 1.56 -5.61 -4.36
CA THR A 14 0.88 -4.82 -3.32
C THR A 14 1.52 -3.46 -3.21
N GLY A 15 0.91 -2.52 -2.47
CA GLY A 15 1.53 -1.22 -2.21
C GLY A 15 2.93 -1.36 -1.58
N SER A 16 3.11 -2.27 -0.61
CA SER A 16 4.43 -2.55 -0.04
C SER A 16 5.38 -3.25 -1.02
N GLY A 17 4.87 -4.07 -1.93
CA GLY A 17 5.65 -4.69 -3.00
C GLY A 17 6.16 -3.64 -3.98
N TYR A 18 5.32 -2.70 -4.41
CA TYR A 18 5.73 -1.56 -5.23
C TYR A 18 6.71 -0.65 -4.49
N TYR A 19 6.49 -0.38 -3.21
CA TYR A 19 7.43 0.39 -2.39
C TYR A 19 8.82 -0.25 -2.41
N LEU A 20 8.92 -1.56 -2.20
CA LEU A 20 10.19 -2.29 -2.27
C LEU A 20 10.83 -2.14 -3.66
N THR A 21 10.09 -2.39 -4.72
CA THR A 21 10.67 -2.37 -6.07
C THR A 21 11.10 -0.99 -6.54
N GLU A 22 10.36 0.06 -6.16
CA GLU A 22 10.74 1.44 -6.47
C GLU A 22 11.95 1.90 -5.63
N THR A 23 12.03 1.51 -4.35
CA THR A 23 13.24 1.82 -3.56
C THR A 23 14.46 1.07 -4.07
N VAL A 24 14.32 -0.19 -4.51
CA VAL A 24 15.41 -0.94 -5.16
C VAL A 24 15.84 -0.24 -6.44
N ARG A 25 14.90 0.19 -7.31
CA ARG A 25 15.22 0.93 -8.53
C ARG A 25 15.96 2.24 -8.23
N CYS A 26 15.51 2.95 -7.20
CA CYS A 26 16.11 4.21 -6.80
C CYS A 26 17.52 4.03 -6.20
N PHE A 27 17.71 3.07 -5.31
CA PHE A 27 19.04 2.74 -4.78
C PHE A 27 20.01 2.31 -5.89
N ASP A 28 19.52 1.64 -6.94
CA ASP A 28 20.32 1.30 -8.11
C ASP A 28 20.76 2.55 -8.86
N SER A 29 19.86 3.49 -9.14
CA SER A 29 20.17 4.77 -9.77
C SER A 29 21.14 5.64 -8.95
N MET A 30 21.13 5.48 -7.61
CA MET A 30 22.07 6.12 -6.68
C MET A 30 23.43 5.40 -6.62
N GLY A 31 23.62 4.29 -7.36
CA GLY A 31 24.89 3.54 -7.45
C GLY A 31 25.15 2.61 -6.26
N HIS A 32 24.12 2.14 -5.56
CA HIS A 32 24.28 1.16 -4.49
C HIS A 32 24.29 -0.27 -5.04
N THR A 33 25.14 -1.13 -4.47
CA THR A 33 25.12 -2.58 -4.74
C THR A 33 23.97 -3.22 -3.95
N GLN A 34 23.17 -4.06 -4.58
CA GLN A 34 21.95 -4.54 -3.95
C GLN A 34 21.72 -6.04 -4.08
N GLY A 35 21.04 -6.59 -3.07
CA GLY A 35 20.40 -7.89 -3.12
C GLY A 35 18.96 -7.79 -2.61
N VAL A 36 18.09 -8.66 -3.08
CA VAL A 36 16.70 -8.74 -2.65
C VAL A 36 16.36 -10.17 -2.27
N VAL A 37 15.86 -10.36 -1.05
CA VAL A 37 15.23 -11.63 -0.61
C VAL A 37 13.72 -11.43 -0.59
N ALA A 38 12.98 -12.25 -1.34
CA ALA A 38 11.52 -12.14 -1.35
C ALA A 38 10.83 -13.51 -1.47
N GLY A 39 9.63 -13.60 -0.86
CA GLY A 39 8.74 -14.74 -1.04
C GLY A 39 8.02 -14.68 -2.38
N ILE A 40 8.12 -15.75 -3.18
CA ILE A 40 7.43 -15.90 -4.47
C ILE A 40 6.91 -17.33 -4.64
N CYS A 41 6.08 -17.55 -5.65
CA CYS A 41 5.71 -18.88 -6.13
C CYS A 41 6.56 -19.26 -7.36
N PRO A 42 6.69 -20.54 -7.72
CA PRO A 42 7.48 -20.97 -8.88
C PRO A 42 7.08 -20.34 -10.21
N ASP A 43 5.80 -20.00 -10.38
CA ASP A 43 5.26 -19.42 -11.62
C ASP A 43 5.32 -17.89 -11.65
N ASP A 44 5.81 -17.25 -10.57
CA ASP A 44 5.92 -15.80 -10.52
C ASP A 44 7.13 -15.29 -11.32
N THR A 45 6.92 -14.24 -12.08
CA THR A 45 8.00 -13.50 -12.75
C THR A 45 8.29 -12.24 -11.95
N VAL A 46 9.53 -12.08 -11.53
CA VAL A 46 10.02 -10.90 -10.82
C VAL A 46 11.16 -10.28 -11.63
N CYS A 47 11.12 -8.96 -11.80
CA CYS A 47 12.13 -8.22 -12.53
C CYS A 47 12.69 -7.10 -11.66
N PHE A 48 14.01 -7.08 -11.48
CA PHE A 48 14.78 -5.99 -10.86
C PHE A 48 15.76 -5.41 -11.87
N PRO A 49 16.36 -4.23 -11.62
CA PRO A 49 17.43 -3.67 -12.44
C PRO A 49 18.59 -4.67 -12.63
N GLU A 50 19.30 -4.54 -13.75
CA GLU A 50 20.48 -5.35 -14.03
C GLU A 50 21.55 -5.08 -12.93
N GLY A 51 22.13 -6.15 -12.37
CA GLY A 51 23.12 -6.05 -11.28
C GLY A 51 22.52 -6.15 -9.86
N VAL A 52 21.20 -6.19 -9.71
CA VAL A 52 20.55 -6.51 -8.44
C VAL A 52 20.44 -8.02 -8.27
N ASP A 53 21.11 -8.57 -7.26
CA ASP A 53 21.04 -10.00 -6.96
C ASP A 53 19.68 -10.37 -6.36
N PHE A 54 18.95 -11.31 -6.96
CA PHE A 54 17.67 -11.78 -6.45
C PHE A 54 17.79 -13.17 -5.81
N TYR A 55 17.33 -13.30 -4.58
CA TYR A 55 17.34 -14.51 -3.76
C TYR A 55 15.89 -14.92 -3.41
N PRO A 56 15.23 -15.71 -4.25
CA PRO A 56 13.83 -16.12 -4.03
C PRO A 56 13.69 -17.15 -2.92
N VAL A 57 12.62 -17.02 -2.11
CA VAL A 57 12.10 -18.05 -1.23
C VAL A 57 10.81 -18.57 -1.84
N TYR A 58 10.82 -19.84 -2.31
CA TYR A 58 9.72 -20.42 -3.05
C TYR A 58 8.67 -21.06 -2.15
N PHE A 59 7.47 -20.49 -2.15
CA PHE A 59 6.27 -21.06 -1.56
C PHE A 59 5.54 -22.00 -2.55
N ASN A 60 4.57 -22.77 -2.07
CA ASN A 60 3.88 -23.82 -2.83
C ASN A 60 4.83 -24.88 -3.40
N THR A 61 5.86 -25.21 -2.63
CA THR A 61 6.85 -26.24 -2.93
C THR A 61 6.86 -27.30 -1.82
N PRO A 62 7.50 -28.46 -2.03
CA PRO A 62 7.60 -29.47 -0.96
C PRO A 62 8.23 -28.94 0.34
N GLY A 63 9.13 -27.94 0.27
CA GLY A 63 9.76 -27.32 1.44
C GLY A 63 8.86 -26.29 2.15
N LEU A 64 7.98 -25.63 1.42
CA LEU A 64 6.98 -24.69 1.93
C LEU A 64 5.62 -24.97 1.28
N PRO A 65 4.88 -26.02 1.73
CA PRO A 65 3.67 -26.49 1.06
C PRO A 65 2.42 -25.66 1.39
N PHE A 66 2.58 -24.34 1.46
CA PHE A 66 1.50 -23.39 1.71
C PHE A 66 1.75 -22.07 0.96
N ASN A 67 0.71 -21.26 0.85
CA ASN A 67 0.77 -19.97 0.18
C ASN A 67 1.61 -18.96 0.96
N ILE A 68 2.13 -17.95 0.28
CA ILE A 68 2.86 -16.83 0.86
C ILE A 68 2.05 -16.22 2.02
N ALA A 69 2.73 -15.94 3.14
CA ALA A 69 2.10 -15.32 4.29
C ALA A 69 1.70 -13.86 3.99
N GLY A 70 0.41 -13.57 4.05
CA GLY A 70 -0.14 -12.25 3.74
C GLY A 70 -0.17 -11.31 4.94
N MET A 71 0.27 -10.07 4.76
CA MET A 71 0.16 -9.02 5.78
C MET A 71 -1.25 -8.41 5.86
N SER A 72 -2.13 -8.74 4.93
CA SER A 72 -3.55 -8.39 4.95
C SER A 72 -4.38 -9.66 4.88
N ASP A 73 -5.59 -9.64 5.47
CA ASP A 73 -6.55 -10.74 5.37
C ASP A 73 -7.00 -10.96 3.91
N GLU A 74 -6.90 -9.92 3.11
CA GLU A 74 -7.22 -9.93 1.69
C GLU A 74 -5.98 -9.55 0.89
N MET A 75 -5.36 -10.54 0.23
CA MET A 75 -4.23 -10.30 -0.67
C MET A 75 -4.70 -10.40 -2.13
N PRO A 76 -4.03 -9.75 -3.10
CA PRO A 76 -4.37 -9.85 -4.51
C PRO A 76 -3.97 -11.21 -5.13
N TYR A 77 -3.49 -12.14 -4.31
CA TYR A 77 -3.11 -13.50 -4.67
C TYR A 77 -3.48 -14.46 -3.52
N PRO A 78 -3.61 -15.77 -3.77
CA PRO A 78 -3.82 -16.76 -2.70
C PRO A 78 -2.74 -16.64 -1.62
N SER A 79 -3.14 -16.47 -0.37
CA SER A 79 -2.22 -16.24 0.75
C SER A 79 -2.59 -17.03 1.99
N THR A 80 -1.59 -17.30 2.81
CA THR A 80 -1.77 -17.86 4.15
C THR A 80 -1.92 -16.70 5.14
N LEU A 81 -2.97 -16.72 5.96
CA LEU A 81 -3.13 -15.74 7.03
C LEU A 81 -2.21 -16.11 8.20
N TYR A 82 -1.48 -15.15 8.74
CA TYR A 82 -0.60 -15.40 9.90
C TYR A 82 -1.35 -16.00 11.10
N ARG A 83 -2.62 -15.62 11.34
CA ARG A 83 -3.44 -16.21 12.41
C ARG A 83 -3.76 -17.71 12.22
N ASN A 84 -3.58 -18.22 11.00
CA ASN A 84 -3.80 -19.63 10.66
C ASN A 84 -2.48 -20.41 10.52
N MET A 85 -1.32 -19.75 10.73
CA MET A 85 -0.03 -20.44 10.70
C MET A 85 0.11 -21.33 11.94
N THR A 86 0.41 -22.61 11.70
CA THR A 86 0.78 -23.54 12.77
C THR A 86 2.25 -23.38 13.17
N GLU A 87 2.66 -23.99 14.27
CA GLU A 87 4.07 -23.99 14.69
C GLU A 87 4.98 -24.64 13.64
N GLU A 88 4.52 -25.71 12.99
CA GLU A 88 5.26 -26.38 11.92
C GLU A 88 5.42 -25.48 10.68
N MET A 89 4.35 -24.74 10.31
CA MET A 89 4.42 -23.77 9.21
C MET A 89 5.38 -22.62 9.56
N ALA A 90 5.35 -22.12 10.78
CA ALA A 90 6.25 -21.07 11.25
C ALA A 90 7.72 -21.54 11.27
N ALA A 91 7.96 -22.78 11.70
CA ALA A 91 9.30 -23.39 11.69
C ALA A 91 9.81 -23.60 10.24
N ALA A 92 8.97 -24.09 9.33
CA ALA A 92 9.32 -24.27 7.92
C ALA A 92 9.60 -22.91 7.25
N PHE A 93 8.75 -21.90 7.48
CA PHE A 93 8.96 -20.52 7.02
C PHE A 93 10.31 -19.99 7.48
N ARG A 94 10.61 -20.10 8.80
CA ARG A 94 11.88 -19.67 9.38
C ARG A 94 13.06 -20.36 8.70
N ALA A 95 13.05 -21.69 8.59
CA ALA A 95 14.14 -22.45 8.03
C ALA A 95 14.42 -22.09 6.55
N ALA A 96 13.37 -21.91 5.76
CA ALA A 96 13.50 -21.53 4.35
C ALA A 96 14.10 -20.13 4.20
N PHE A 97 13.60 -19.13 4.93
CA PHE A 97 14.15 -17.78 4.89
C PHE A 97 15.56 -17.74 5.48
N GLU A 98 15.86 -18.41 6.59
CA GLU A 98 17.20 -18.44 7.18
C GLU A 98 18.24 -18.95 6.19
N THR A 99 17.95 -20.04 5.47
CA THR A 99 18.84 -20.60 4.45
C THR A 99 19.19 -19.56 3.38
N VAL A 100 18.19 -18.91 2.81
CA VAL A 100 18.36 -17.92 1.73
C VAL A 100 19.00 -16.63 2.25
N LEU A 101 18.62 -16.16 3.44
CA LEU A 101 19.20 -14.97 4.07
C LEU A 101 20.69 -15.14 4.36
N ARG A 102 21.11 -16.30 4.90
CA ARG A 102 22.55 -16.58 5.15
C ARG A 102 23.35 -16.59 3.85
N GLN A 103 22.81 -17.20 2.79
CA GLN A 103 23.45 -17.18 1.47
C GLN A 103 23.55 -15.74 0.91
N ALA A 104 22.48 -14.96 1.00
CA ALA A 104 22.49 -13.57 0.52
C ALA A 104 23.48 -12.70 1.30
N VAL A 105 23.52 -12.83 2.63
CA VAL A 105 24.46 -12.08 3.49
C VAL A 105 25.89 -12.48 3.23
N GLU A 106 26.20 -13.76 3.07
CA GLU A 106 27.56 -14.26 2.75
C GLU A 106 28.04 -13.71 1.40
N ARG A 107 27.19 -13.69 0.38
CA ARG A 107 27.57 -13.23 -0.98
C ARG A 107 27.65 -11.72 -1.09
N LEU A 108 26.66 -10.99 -0.58
CA LEU A 108 26.57 -9.53 -0.69
C LEU A 108 27.44 -8.83 0.36
N CYS A 109 27.65 -9.42 1.54
CA CYS A 109 28.25 -8.77 2.72
C CYS A 109 27.62 -7.39 2.98
N PRO A 110 26.30 -7.30 3.25
CA PRO A 110 25.59 -6.04 3.28
C PRO A 110 26.04 -5.11 4.38
N ASP A 111 26.09 -3.82 4.10
CA ASP A 111 26.33 -2.76 5.09
C ASP A 111 25.05 -2.50 5.92
N VAL A 112 23.88 -2.82 5.36
CA VAL A 112 22.57 -2.71 6.01
C VAL A 112 21.58 -3.72 5.42
N ILE A 113 20.68 -4.24 6.26
CA ILE A 113 19.53 -5.03 5.84
C ILE A 113 18.28 -4.18 6.04
N ILE A 114 17.48 -3.96 4.99
CA ILE A 114 16.22 -3.22 5.04
C ILE A 114 15.05 -4.20 4.92
N CYS A 115 14.28 -4.32 6.00
CA CYS A 115 13.15 -5.23 6.08
C CYS A 115 11.83 -4.49 5.82
N HIS A 116 11.04 -4.98 4.87
CA HIS A 116 9.69 -4.50 4.63
C HIS A 116 8.69 -5.25 5.52
N HIS A 117 7.85 -4.50 6.23
CA HIS A 117 6.97 -4.89 7.32
C HIS A 117 7.68 -5.23 8.63
N LEU A 118 7.21 -4.63 9.72
CA LEU A 118 7.67 -4.87 11.08
C LEU A 118 6.96 -6.09 11.67
N TYR A 119 7.23 -7.28 11.12
CA TYR A 119 6.53 -8.48 11.52
C TYR A 119 7.48 -9.70 11.59
N PHE A 120 6.96 -10.91 11.42
CA PHE A 120 7.65 -12.15 11.72
C PHE A 120 9.00 -12.31 10.99
N LEU A 121 9.07 -12.02 9.67
CA LEU A 121 10.35 -12.12 8.95
C LEU A 121 11.39 -11.13 9.45
N SER A 122 10.99 -9.88 9.70
CA SER A 122 11.90 -8.85 10.21
C SER A 122 12.43 -9.20 11.61
N ALA A 123 11.60 -9.85 12.43
CA ALA A 123 12.03 -10.38 13.73
C ALA A 123 13.09 -11.50 13.57
N ILE A 124 12.88 -12.41 12.61
CA ILE A 124 13.86 -13.46 12.27
C ILE A 124 15.18 -12.84 11.78
N VAL A 125 15.11 -11.85 10.89
CA VAL A 125 16.32 -11.16 10.38
C VAL A 125 17.11 -10.52 11.53
N ARG A 126 16.43 -9.80 12.44
CA ARG A 126 17.10 -9.16 13.58
C ARG A 126 17.74 -10.17 14.53
N GLU A 127 17.13 -11.33 14.72
CA GLU A 127 17.70 -12.41 15.54
C GLU A 127 18.94 -13.03 14.87
N LEU A 128 18.86 -13.31 13.57
CA LEU A 128 19.93 -13.99 12.83
C LEU A 128 21.18 -13.13 12.64
N PHE A 129 21.01 -11.81 12.52
CA PHE A 129 22.11 -10.89 12.18
C PHE A 129 22.27 -9.76 13.22
N PRO A 130 22.65 -10.10 14.48
CA PRO A 130 22.73 -9.11 15.55
C PRO A 130 23.81 -8.04 15.33
N ASN A 131 24.80 -8.32 14.48
CA ASN A 131 25.96 -7.44 14.23
C ASN A 131 25.85 -6.65 12.90
N ILE A 132 24.80 -6.84 12.11
CA ILE A 132 24.56 -6.06 10.91
C ILE A 132 23.43 -5.06 11.23
N PRO A 133 23.53 -3.79 10.83
CA PRO A 133 22.44 -2.85 10.95
C PRO A 133 21.18 -3.37 10.26
N VAL A 134 20.05 -3.42 10.97
CA VAL A 134 18.76 -3.85 10.42
C VAL A 134 17.75 -2.72 10.60
N TRP A 135 17.28 -2.20 9.47
CA TRP A 135 16.26 -1.17 9.41
C TRP A 135 14.92 -1.77 8.99
N GLY A 136 13.83 -1.24 9.52
CA GLY A 136 12.47 -1.67 9.18
C GLY A 136 11.69 -0.57 8.48
N ILE A 137 10.88 -0.96 7.48
CA ILE A 137 9.89 -0.07 6.85
C ILE A 137 8.50 -0.49 7.34
N CYS A 138 7.81 0.42 8.04
CA CYS A 138 6.44 0.22 8.49
C CYS A 138 5.46 0.55 7.37
N HIS A 139 4.59 -0.39 7.00
CA HIS A 139 3.57 -0.20 5.96
C HIS A 139 2.14 -0.05 6.50
N GLY A 140 1.97 -0.03 7.85
CA GLY A 140 0.68 0.11 8.53
C GLY A 140 -0.04 -1.21 8.77
N THR A 141 -0.01 -2.14 7.83
CA THR A 141 -0.60 -3.48 8.01
C THR A 141 0.11 -4.31 9.09
N ASP A 142 1.36 -4.05 9.35
CA ASP A 142 2.17 -4.59 10.44
C ASP A 142 1.62 -4.18 11.81
N LEU A 143 1.33 -2.92 12.04
CA LEU A 143 0.69 -2.43 13.27
C LEU A 143 -0.68 -3.10 13.48
N ARG A 144 -1.47 -3.15 12.41
CA ARG A 144 -2.78 -3.83 12.43
C ARG A 144 -2.63 -5.30 12.81
N GLN A 145 -1.69 -6.05 12.20
CA GLN A 145 -1.43 -7.45 12.55
C GLN A 145 -1.03 -7.59 14.02
N MET A 146 -0.20 -6.72 14.55
CA MET A 146 0.19 -6.74 15.96
C MET A 146 -0.99 -6.50 16.91
N HIS A 147 -1.97 -5.69 16.53
CA HIS A 147 -3.16 -5.44 17.34
C HIS A 147 -4.17 -6.58 17.27
N THR A 148 -4.41 -7.13 16.09
CA THR A 148 -5.52 -8.06 15.84
C THR A 148 -5.12 -9.53 15.90
N ASN A 149 -3.83 -9.86 15.75
CA ASN A 149 -3.34 -11.22 15.62
C ASN A 149 -2.38 -11.59 16.76
N PRO A 150 -2.65 -12.67 17.54
CA PRO A 150 -1.76 -13.11 18.61
C PRO A 150 -0.51 -13.88 18.13
N PHE A 151 -0.43 -14.27 16.85
CA PHE A 151 0.65 -15.08 16.28
C PHE A 151 2.03 -14.51 16.62
N MET A 152 2.84 -15.29 17.32
CA MET A 152 4.24 -14.99 17.69
C MET A 152 4.47 -13.56 18.25
N ARG A 153 3.44 -12.92 18.81
CA ARG A 153 3.44 -11.50 19.18
C ARG A 153 4.61 -11.10 20.08
N GLU A 154 4.90 -11.87 21.12
CA GLU A 154 6.01 -11.59 22.03
C GLU A 154 7.37 -11.75 21.35
N TYR A 155 7.53 -12.77 20.53
CA TYR A 155 8.75 -12.98 19.75
C TYR A 155 8.96 -11.80 18.78
N ILE A 156 7.93 -11.41 18.05
CA ILE A 156 7.97 -10.29 17.10
C ILE A 156 8.33 -9.00 17.84
N ARG A 157 7.63 -8.68 18.93
CA ARG A 157 7.90 -7.47 19.72
C ARG A 157 9.35 -7.44 20.25
N THR A 158 9.82 -8.55 20.80
CA THR A 158 11.17 -8.67 21.38
C THR A 158 12.28 -8.39 20.36
N HIS A 159 12.10 -8.79 19.11
CA HIS A 159 13.13 -8.63 18.10
C HIS A 159 12.97 -7.32 17.32
N ILE A 160 11.74 -6.91 17.02
CA ILE A 160 11.48 -5.62 16.35
C ILE A 160 11.92 -4.44 17.22
N SER A 161 11.77 -4.50 18.56
CA SER A 161 12.28 -3.47 19.49
C SER A 161 13.80 -3.25 19.42
N LYS A 162 14.54 -4.20 18.84
CA LYS A 162 16.00 -4.16 18.67
C LYS A 162 16.46 -3.68 17.30
N LEU A 163 15.54 -3.27 16.42
CA LEU A 163 15.92 -2.67 15.14
C LEU A 163 16.69 -1.38 15.35
N ASP A 164 17.69 -1.15 14.50
CA ASP A 164 18.56 0.02 14.60
C ASP A 164 17.85 1.30 14.16
N LYS A 165 16.92 1.18 13.18
CA LYS A 165 16.12 2.28 12.66
C LYS A 165 14.78 1.75 12.14
N VAL A 166 13.71 2.55 12.29
CA VAL A 166 12.41 2.27 11.67
C VAL A 166 11.93 3.47 10.88
N CYS A 167 11.65 3.23 9.61
CA CYS A 167 11.11 4.23 8.69
C CYS A 167 9.59 4.07 8.60
N CYS A 168 8.88 5.19 8.80
CA CYS A 168 7.43 5.27 8.78
C CYS A 168 6.96 6.08 7.55
N LEU A 169 5.70 5.93 7.18
CA LEU A 169 5.13 6.63 6.04
C LEU A 169 4.70 8.07 6.40
N HIS A 170 4.35 8.31 7.66
CA HIS A 170 3.95 9.61 8.19
C HIS A 170 4.20 9.69 9.70
N ASP A 171 4.14 10.89 10.28
CA ASP A 171 4.54 11.12 11.67
C ASP A 171 3.64 10.40 12.69
N ALA A 172 2.33 10.39 12.48
CA ALA A 172 1.42 9.64 13.37
C ALA A 172 1.76 8.14 13.46
N GLN A 173 2.34 7.56 12.42
CA GLN A 173 2.77 6.16 12.43
C GLN A 173 4.00 5.94 13.30
N ARG A 174 4.89 6.93 13.45
CA ARG A 174 6.06 6.85 14.33
C ARG A 174 5.65 6.61 15.78
N GLN A 175 4.68 7.37 16.28
CA GLN A 175 4.16 7.18 17.63
C GLN A 175 3.53 5.79 17.80
N ALA A 176 2.70 5.36 16.84
CA ALA A 176 2.09 4.06 16.87
C ALA A 176 3.12 2.90 16.85
N VAL A 177 4.21 3.04 16.12
CA VAL A 177 5.34 2.09 16.11
C VAL A 177 6.03 2.06 17.46
N SER A 178 6.33 3.23 18.03
CA SER A 178 6.95 3.34 19.37
C SER A 178 6.09 2.66 20.43
N ASP A 179 4.81 2.92 20.46
CA ASP A 179 3.87 2.35 21.44
C ASP A 179 3.69 0.84 21.24
N CYS A 180 3.61 0.37 20.00
CA CYS A 180 3.34 -1.03 19.68
C CYS A 180 4.53 -1.95 19.99
N TYR A 181 5.74 -1.52 19.64
CA TYR A 181 6.94 -2.36 19.70
C TYR A 181 7.91 -1.98 20.82
N GLY A 182 7.73 -0.83 21.47
CA GLY A 182 8.67 -0.31 22.46
C GLY A 182 9.98 0.21 21.85
N ILE A 183 9.93 0.65 20.59
CA ILE A 183 11.08 1.28 19.92
C ILE A 183 11.20 2.72 20.39
N PRO A 184 12.41 3.19 20.81
CA PRO A 184 12.63 4.60 21.11
C PRO A 184 12.24 5.50 19.92
N TYR A 185 11.49 6.57 20.18
CA TYR A 185 11.00 7.48 19.13
C TYR A 185 12.14 8.05 18.27
N GLU A 186 13.31 8.24 18.85
CA GLU A 186 14.53 8.73 18.18
C GLU A 186 15.09 7.76 17.13
N ARG A 187 14.72 6.46 17.23
CA ARG A 187 15.06 5.46 16.20
C ARG A 187 14.04 5.37 15.10
N THR A 188 13.00 6.20 15.15
CA THR A 188 11.99 6.26 14.08
C THR A 188 12.17 7.51 13.25
N CYS A 189 11.91 7.42 11.96
CA CYS A 189 11.91 8.56 11.05
C CYS A 189 10.73 8.48 10.07
N VAL A 190 10.40 9.58 9.41
CA VAL A 190 9.43 9.60 8.31
C VAL A 190 10.17 9.52 6.99
N ALA A 191 10.17 8.35 6.36
CA ALA A 191 10.63 8.20 4.99
C ALA A 191 9.56 8.65 3.97
N GLY A 192 8.28 8.43 4.31
CA GLY A 192 7.16 8.74 3.42
C GLY A 192 7.02 7.72 2.30
N ALA A 193 6.42 8.16 1.21
CA ALA A 193 6.21 7.36 0.01
C ALA A 193 6.38 8.24 -1.23
N GLY A 194 6.68 7.64 -2.36
CA GLY A 194 6.84 8.31 -3.64
C GLY A 194 5.93 7.71 -4.71
N TYR A 195 5.94 8.30 -5.90
CA TYR A 195 5.32 7.74 -7.09
C TYR A 195 6.33 7.72 -8.25
N ASN A 196 6.06 6.89 -9.24
CA ASN A 196 6.94 6.78 -10.41
C ASN A 196 6.59 7.86 -11.44
N GLN A 197 7.44 8.90 -11.55
CA GLN A 197 7.21 10.06 -12.42
C GLN A 197 7.34 9.72 -13.91
N ASP A 198 8.03 8.65 -14.27
CA ASP A 198 8.15 8.19 -15.66
C ASP A 198 6.85 7.53 -16.15
N ILE A 199 6.00 7.09 -15.21
CA ILE A 199 4.74 6.42 -15.49
C ILE A 199 3.55 7.35 -15.26
N PHE A 200 3.51 8.03 -14.11
CA PHE A 200 2.40 8.87 -13.71
C PHE A 200 2.72 10.34 -13.94
N TYR A 201 2.15 10.90 -14.98
CA TYR A 201 2.22 12.31 -15.35
C TYR A 201 1.01 12.71 -16.19
N ASP A 202 0.67 13.99 -16.24
CA ASP A 202 -0.45 14.45 -17.06
C ASP A 202 -0.08 14.34 -18.56
N ARG A 203 -0.71 13.40 -19.24
CA ARG A 203 -0.53 13.15 -20.69
C ARG A 203 -1.25 14.15 -21.56
N ASN A 204 -2.07 15.01 -20.97
CA ASN A 204 -2.89 15.99 -21.67
C ASN A 204 -3.74 15.38 -22.82
N ILE A 205 -4.25 14.16 -22.62
CA ILE A 205 -5.02 13.41 -23.62
C ILE A 205 -6.54 13.53 -23.43
N ARG A 206 -6.99 14.26 -22.43
CA ARG A 206 -8.42 14.46 -22.17
C ARG A 206 -9.07 15.30 -23.23
N THR A 207 -10.17 14.80 -23.79
CA THR A 207 -11.04 15.56 -24.65
C THR A 207 -12.09 16.33 -23.82
N PRO A 208 -12.56 17.51 -24.25
CA PRO A 208 -13.70 18.20 -23.62
C PRO A 208 -14.90 17.27 -23.46
N HIS A 209 -15.53 17.28 -22.29
CA HIS A 209 -16.71 16.47 -21.95
C HIS A 209 -17.54 17.21 -20.89
N GLU A 210 -18.79 16.84 -20.77
CA GLU A 210 -19.74 17.47 -19.83
C GLU A 210 -19.93 16.60 -18.57
N GLU A 211 -19.75 15.27 -18.70
CA GLU A 211 -19.88 14.35 -17.57
C GLU A 211 -18.70 14.43 -16.61
N LEU A 212 -18.95 14.29 -15.30
CA LEU A 212 -17.90 14.13 -14.30
C LEU A 212 -17.36 12.71 -14.34
N ARG A 213 -16.06 12.55 -14.61
CA ARG A 213 -15.38 11.25 -14.72
C ARG A 213 -14.65 10.93 -13.40
N LEU A 214 -15.28 10.06 -12.61
CA LEU A 214 -14.67 9.54 -11.39
C LEU A 214 -13.85 8.30 -11.68
N VAL A 215 -12.72 8.17 -10.97
CA VAL A 215 -11.88 6.97 -11.02
C VAL A 215 -11.62 6.48 -9.58
N PHE A 216 -11.76 5.18 -9.39
CA PHE A 216 -11.35 4.46 -8.20
C PHE A 216 -10.25 3.46 -8.60
N ALA A 217 -9.22 3.32 -7.76
CA ALA A 217 -8.20 2.29 -7.93
C ALA A 217 -7.83 1.66 -6.60
N GLY A 218 -7.91 0.34 -6.54
CA GLY A 218 -7.64 -0.45 -5.34
C GLY A 218 -8.44 -1.75 -5.31
N LYS A 219 -8.31 -2.52 -4.23
CA LYS A 219 -9.18 -3.69 -4.04
C LYS A 219 -10.64 -3.25 -3.95
N ILE A 220 -11.51 -3.94 -4.68
CA ILE A 220 -12.94 -3.65 -4.65
C ILE A 220 -13.54 -4.42 -3.47
N SER A 221 -13.53 -3.79 -2.29
CA SER A 221 -13.92 -4.37 -1.01
C SER A 221 -14.59 -3.37 -0.08
N ASP A 222 -15.27 -3.88 0.96
CA ASP A 222 -15.92 -3.05 2.00
C ASP A 222 -14.94 -2.04 2.62
N LYS A 223 -13.72 -2.48 2.95
CA LYS A 223 -12.69 -1.65 3.61
C LYS A 223 -12.22 -0.47 2.77
N LYS A 224 -12.44 -0.55 1.46
CA LYS A 224 -12.14 0.54 0.51
C LYS A 224 -13.34 1.47 0.28
N GLY A 225 -14.41 1.31 1.04
CA GLY A 225 -15.59 2.19 1.03
C GLY A 225 -16.37 2.20 -0.28
N ILE A 226 -16.21 1.18 -1.14
CA ILE A 226 -16.82 1.18 -2.47
C ILE A 226 -18.35 1.18 -2.42
N TYR A 227 -18.95 0.56 -1.40
CA TYR A 227 -20.41 0.57 -1.27
C TYR A 227 -20.93 1.95 -0.89
N CYS A 228 -20.19 2.68 -0.02
CA CYS A 228 -20.52 4.08 0.28
C CYS A 228 -20.40 4.96 -0.97
N LEU A 229 -19.41 4.70 -1.84
CA LEU A 229 -19.25 5.42 -3.11
C LEU A 229 -20.44 5.16 -4.06
N LEU A 230 -20.85 3.90 -4.21
CA LEU A 230 -21.98 3.53 -5.04
C LEU A 230 -23.31 4.08 -4.49
N ASP A 231 -23.51 4.03 -3.17
CA ASP A 231 -24.66 4.61 -2.49
C ASP A 231 -24.68 6.15 -2.56
N ALA A 232 -23.49 6.78 -2.50
CA ALA A 232 -23.35 8.22 -2.69
C ALA A 232 -23.77 8.65 -4.11
N LEU A 233 -23.35 7.91 -5.13
CA LEU A 233 -23.80 8.15 -6.50
C LEU A 233 -25.32 7.97 -6.63
N LYS A 234 -25.87 6.88 -6.09
CA LYS A 234 -27.30 6.60 -6.12
C LYS A 234 -28.12 7.71 -5.46
N SER A 235 -27.67 8.26 -4.35
CA SER A 235 -28.37 9.30 -3.57
C SER A 235 -28.05 10.74 -4.02
N SER A 236 -27.13 10.93 -4.95
CA SER A 236 -26.68 12.25 -5.40
C SER A 236 -27.76 13.10 -6.08
N GLY A 237 -28.81 12.48 -6.63
CA GLY A 237 -29.83 13.17 -7.43
C GLY A 237 -29.32 13.65 -8.80
N LEU A 238 -28.09 13.33 -9.17
CA LEU A 238 -27.51 13.72 -10.46
C LEU A 238 -28.19 13.00 -11.63
N PRO A 239 -28.38 13.66 -12.77
CA PRO A 239 -28.93 13.02 -13.95
C PRO A 239 -28.12 11.81 -14.40
N ARG A 240 -28.78 10.79 -14.93
CA ARG A 240 -28.13 9.67 -15.59
C ARG A 240 -27.18 10.16 -16.69
N GLY A 241 -25.95 9.69 -16.71
CA GLY A 241 -24.95 10.07 -17.71
C GLY A 241 -24.16 11.33 -17.38
N SER A 242 -24.55 12.11 -16.35
CA SER A 242 -23.74 13.26 -15.91
C SER A 242 -22.52 12.87 -15.06
N VAL A 243 -22.47 11.61 -14.59
CA VAL A 243 -21.33 11.04 -13.87
C VAL A 243 -21.03 9.66 -14.42
N THR A 244 -19.76 9.39 -14.59
CA THR A 244 -19.21 8.04 -14.88
C THR A 244 -18.24 7.64 -13.80
N LEU A 245 -18.21 6.36 -13.42
CA LEU A 245 -17.25 5.80 -12.48
C LEU A 245 -16.47 4.65 -13.12
N ARG A 246 -15.15 4.76 -13.15
CA ARG A 246 -14.26 3.72 -13.65
C ARG A 246 -13.50 3.13 -12.46
N MET A 247 -13.59 1.81 -12.28
CA MET A 247 -13.06 1.11 -11.12
C MET A 247 -11.96 0.12 -11.56
N ALA A 248 -10.71 0.41 -11.18
CA ALA A 248 -9.57 -0.46 -11.39
C ALA A 248 -9.26 -1.26 -10.12
N GLY A 249 -9.19 -2.58 -10.25
CA GLY A 249 -8.84 -3.47 -9.14
C GLY A 249 -9.49 -4.83 -9.21
N GLY A 250 -9.03 -5.71 -8.34
CA GLY A 250 -9.55 -7.07 -8.18
C GLY A 250 -10.49 -7.22 -6.99
N TRP A 251 -11.13 -8.36 -6.92
CA TRP A 251 -12.06 -8.76 -5.88
C TRP A 251 -11.34 -9.68 -4.88
N PRO A 252 -11.58 -9.53 -3.58
CA PRO A 252 -11.02 -10.46 -2.58
C PRO A 252 -11.66 -11.85 -2.63
N SER A 253 -12.94 -11.92 -3.01
CA SER A 253 -13.70 -13.17 -3.12
C SER A 253 -14.81 -13.07 -4.16
N GLU A 254 -15.32 -14.22 -4.59
CA GLU A 254 -16.47 -14.27 -5.51
C GLU A 254 -17.74 -13.71 -4.86
N GLU A 255 -17.92 -13.90 -3.55
CA GLU A 255 -19.04 -13.31 -2.81
C GLU A 255 -19.00 -11.77 -2.86
N GLN A 256 -17.85 -11.15 -2.62
CA GLN A 256 -17.69 -9.70 -2.74
C GLN A 256 -17.87 -9.21 -4.17
N ARG A 257 -17.46 -10.00 -5.18
CA ARG A 257 -17.72 -9.69 -6.57
C ARG A 257 -19.23 -9.62 -6.85
N LEU A 258 -19.98 -10.65 -6.47
CA LEU A 258 -21.42 -10.71 -6.70
C LEU A 258 -22.15 -9.56 -5.99
N ARG A 259 -21.78 -9.26 -4.75
CA ARG A 259 -22.35 -8.14 -3.99
C ARG A 259 -22.07 -6.80 -4.65
N ALA A 260 -20.85 -6.57 -5.11
CA ALA A 260 -20.48 -5.33 -5.78
C ALA A 260 -21.20 -5.18 -7.14
N MET A 261 -21.34 -6.28 -7.92
CA MET A 261 -22.11 -6.26 -9.15
C MET A 261 -23.58 -5.88 -8.92
N ALA A 262 -24.18 -6.37 -7.83
CA ALA A 262 -25.54 -5.99 -7.45
C ALA A 262 -25.63 -4.49 -7.09
N ALA A 263 -24.69 -3.97 -6.30
CA ALA A 263 -24.64 -2.57 -5.93
C ALA A 263 -24.42 -1.64 -7.15
N ILE A 264 -23.55 -2.06 -8.09
CA ILE A 264 -23.33 -1.35 -9.36
C ILE A 264 -24.62 -1.28 -10.19
N ALA A 265 -25.33 -2.40 -10.30
CA ALA A 265 -26.61 -2.41 -11.05
C ALA A 265 -27.67 -1.49 -10.43
N ASP A 266 -27.63 -1.29 -9.11
CA ASP A 266 -28.57 -0.49 -8.33
C ASP A 266 -28.20 1.00 -8.23
N CYS A 267 -26.92 1.37 -8.47
CA CYS A 267 -26.45 2.75 -8.29
C CYS A 267 -27.04 3.77 -9.31
N GLY A 268 -27.56 3.29 -10.44
CA GLY A 268 -28.22 4.13 -11.42
C GLY A 268 -27.31 4.97 -12.33
N HIS A 269 -26.01 4.89 -12.19
CA HIS A 269 -25.00 5.58 -13.00
C HIS A 269 -24.14 4.60 -13.81
N ASN A 270 -23.36 5.14 -14.75
CA ASN A 270 -22.48 4.34 -15.60
C ASN A 270 -21.21 3.95 -14.80
N VAL A 271 -21.10 2.68 -14.41
CA VAL A 271 -19.93 2.12 -13.74
C VAL A 271 -19.23 1.13 -14.65
N THR A 272 -17.95 1.34 -14.90
CA THR A 272 -17.11 0.46 -15.70
C THR A 272 -16.08 -0.23 -14.81
N LEU A 273 -16.08 -1.56 -14.82
CA LEU A 273 -15.11 -2.37 -14.13
C LEU A 273 -13.94 -2.67 -15.08
N LEU A 274 -12.75 -2.26 -14.70
CA LEU A 274 -11.53 -2.40 -15.51
C LEU A 274 -10.73 -3.65 -15.19
N GLY A 275 -11.03 -4.29 -14.03
CA GLY A 275 -10.18 -5.34 -13.50
C GLY A 275 -8.83 -4.80 -12.96
N PRO A 276 -7.92 -5.69 -12.57
CA PRO A 276 -6.56 -5.32 -12.19
C PRO A 276 -5.80 -4.72 -13.37
N LEU A 277 -5.21 -3.55 -13.18
CA LEU A 277 -4.39 -2.87 -14.18
C LEU A 277 -2.92 -2.82 -13.74
N ASN A 278 -2.00 -2.89 -14.69
CA ASN A 278 -0.61 -2.50 -14.44
C ASN A 278 -0.50 -0.96 -14.34
N GLN A 279 0.62 -0.45 -13.85
CA GLN A 279 0.83 0.98 -13.64
C GLN A 279 0.67 1.81 -14.92
N GLN A 280 1.10 1.32 -16.09
CA GLN A 280 0.98 2.04 -17.36
C GLN A 280 -0.49 2.24 -17.78
N LEU A 281 -1.29 1.17 -17.66
CA LEU A 281 -2.72 1.24 -17.96
C LEU A 281 -3.46 2.07 -16.90
N LEU A 282 -3.08 1.97 -15.63
CA LEU A 282 -3.66 2.78 -14.56
C LEU A 282 -3.38 4.27 -14.79
N ALA A 283 -2.16 4.64 -15.14
CA ALA A 283 -1.79 6.01 -15.46
C ALA A 283 -2.54 6.55 -16.68
N HIS A 284 -2.82 5.69 -17.67
CA HIS A 284 -3.69 6.06 -18.79
C HIS A 284 -5.11 6.36 -18.32
N GLU A 285 -5.70 5.50 -17.49
CA GLU A 285 -7.04 5.71 -16.92
C GLU A 285 -7.13 7.00 -16.09
N PHE A 286 -6.13 7.27 -15.26
CA PHE A 286 -6.02 8.52 -14.50
C PHE A 286 -5.94 9.75 -15.42
N SER A 287 -5.18 9.67 -16.52
CA SER A 287 -5.11 10.78 -17.47
C SER A 287 -6.43 11.08 -18.19
N LEU A 288 -7.41 10.16 -18.17
CA LEU A 288 -8.76 10.36 -18.72
C LEU A 288 -9.78 10.82 -17.68
N GLY A 289 -9.50 10.64 -16.38
CA GLY A 289 -10.40 10.97 -15.28
C GLY A 289 -10.33 12.43 -14.84
N ASP A 290 -11.30 12.90 -14.07
CA ASP A 290 -11.34 14.24 -13.47
C ASP A 290 -11.03 14.19 -11.98
N ILE A 291 -11.69 13.26 -11.26
CA ILE A 291 -11.60 13.13 -9.80
C ILE A 291 -11.30 11.68 -9.44
N PHE A 292 -10.22 11.50 -8.70
CA PHE A 292 -9.90 10.24 -8.05
C PHE A 292 -10.65 10.15 -6.71
N VAL A 293 -11.34 9.03 -6.44
CA VAL A 293 -12.10 8.86 -5.20
C VAL A 293 -11.52 7.71 -4.39
N LEU A 294 -11.06 8.01 -3.18
CA LEU A 294 -10.48 7.05 -2.24
C LEU A 294 -11.24 7.09 -0.90
N PRO A 295 -12.43 6.48 -0.79
CA PRO A 295 -13.26 6.50 0.42
C PRO A 295 -12.89 5.40 1.40
N SER A 296 -11.62 5.05 1.50
CA SER A 296 -11.10 3.95 2.32
C SER A 296 -11.32 4.19 3.81
N PHE A 297 -11.56 3.12 4.57
CA PHE A 297 -11.68 3.16 6.03
C PHE A 297 -10.33 2.99 6.74
N SER A 298 -9.32 2.48 6.04
CA SER A 298 -7.97 2.29 6.57
C SER A 298 -6.94 2.32 5.44
N GLU A 299 -5.88 3.09 5.60
CA GLU A 299 -4.71 3.16 4.71
C GLU A 299 -3.43 3.32 5.54
N GLY A 300 -2.31 2.87 4.98
CA GLY A 300 -0.99 3.27 5.48
C GLY A 300 -0.65 4.67 4.98
N PHE A 301 -0.21 4.76 3.73
CA PHE A 301 -0.18 5.99 2.93
C PHE A 301 -0.54 5.61 1.49
N PRO A 302 -1.61 6.18 0.91
CA PRO A 302 -2.12 5.75 -0.38
C PRO A 302 -1.27 6.31 -1.53
N LEU A 303 -0.32 5.52 -2.04
CA LEU A 303 0.51 5.88 -3.21
C LEU A 303 -0.35 6.35 -4.38
N VAL A 304 -1.45 5.66 -4.60
CA VAL A 304 -2.39 5.89 -5.70
C VAL A 304 -3.00 7.31 -5.69
N LEU A 305 -3.01 7.99 -4.52
CA LEU A 305 -3.47 9.38 -4.42
C LEU A 305 -2.50 10.34 -5.13
N ALA A 306 -1.19 10.20 -4.86
CA ALA A 306 -0.16 10.98 -5.54
C ALA A 306 -0.08 10.63 -7.04
N GLU A 307 -0.20 9.35 -7.38
CA GLU A 307 -0.22 8.86 -8.77
C GLU A 307 -1.38 9.48 -9.60
N ALA A 308 -2.58 9.54 -9.01
CA ALA A 308 -3.74 10.15 -9.67
C ALA A 308 -3.57 11.67 -9.87
N MET A 309 -3.09 12.37 -8.84
CA MET A 309 -2.84 13.81 -8.92
C MET A 309 -1.72 14.15 -9.93
N ALA A 310 -0.68 13.32 -10.01
CA ALA A 310 0.38 13.47 -11.01
C ALA A 310 -0.17 13.38 -12.45
N CYS A 311 -1.22 12.59 -12.66
CA CYS A 311 -1.93 12.52 -13.94
C CYS A 311 -2.95 13.66 -14.15
N GLY A 312 -2.99 14.68 -13.28
CA GLY A 312 -3.82 15.88 -13.41
C GLY A 312 -5.26 15.73 -12.90
N MET A 313 -5.52 14.75 -12.03
CA MET A 313 -6.82 14.60 -11.36
C MET A 313 -6.88 15.45 -10.07
N GLY A 314 -8.08 15.91 -9.70
CA GLY A 314 -8.38 16.20 -8.31
C GLY A 314 -8.68 14.92 -7.53
N ALA A 315 -8.85 15.03 -6.22
CA ALA A 315 -9.16 13.84 -5.43
C ALA A 315 -10.20 14.13 -4.34
N ILE A 316 -10.97 13.08 -3.99
CA ILE A 316 -11.76 12.98 -2.77
C ILE A 316 -11.16 11.84 -1.96
N CYS A 317 -10.72 12.10 -0.74
CA CYS A 317 -10.04 11.13 0.10
C CYS A 317 -10.58 11.16 1.52
N THR A 318 -10.73 10.00 2.15
CA THR A 318 -11.01 9.95 3.59
C THR A 318 -9.84 10.54 4.38
N ASP A 319 -10.12 11.43 5.34
CA ASP A 319 -9.14 12.06 6.22
C ASP A 319 -8.66 11.08 7.29
N LEU A 320 -7.89 10.09 6.87
CA LEU A 320 -7.31 9.10 7.77
C LEU A 320 -6.05 9.67 8.45
N PRO A 321 -5.71 9.17 9.64
CA PRO A 321 -4.58 9.68 10.43
C PRO A 321 -3.29 9.75 9.61
N GLY A 322 -2.67 10.94 9.58
CA GLY A 322 -1.38 11.20 8.94
C GLY A 322 -1.44 11.47 7.42
N ILE A 323 -2.56 11.21 6.73
CA ILE A 323 -2.65 11.44 5.27
C ILE A 323 -2.70 12.94 4.98
N ARG A 324 -3.70 13.67 5.48
CA ARG A 324 -3.85 15.10 5.23
C ARG A 324 -2.61 15.90 5.66
N PRO A 325 -2.08 15.76 6.89
CA PRO A 325 -0.89 16.52 7.29
C PRO A 325 0.31 16.27 6.38
N ARG A 326 0.51 15.03 5.95
CA ARG A 326 1.61 14.68 5.05
C ARG A 326 1.40 15.20 3.65
N MET A 327 0.16 15.20 3.15
CA MET A 327 -0.17 15.78 1.85
C MET A 327 0.03 17.29 1.85
N GLU A 328 -0.42 17.99 2.88
CA GLU A 328 -0.26 19.45 3.03
C GLU A 328 1.21 19.86 3.20
N GLU A 329 2.03 19.03 3.88
CA GLU A 329 3.47 19.24 4.02
C GLU A 329 4.20 19.14 2.67
N LEU A 330 3.91 18.09 1.88
CA LEU A 330 4.63 17.79 0.65
C LEU A 330 4.03 18.48 -0.59
N CYS A 331 2.78 18.86 -0.55
CA CYS A 331 2.04 19.51 -1.64
C CYS A 331 1.06 20.53 -1.05
N PRO A 332 1.53 21.70 -0.59
CA PRO A 332 0.65 22.74 -0.04
C PRO A 332 -0.43 23.16 -1.03
N GLY A 333 -1.69 23.11 -0.60
CA GLY A 333 -2.84 23.41 -1.47
C GLY A 333 -3.15 22.34 -2.51
N CYS A 334 -2.76 21.10 -2.25
CA CYS A 334 -3.09 19.97 -3.13
C CYS A 334 -4.61 19.88 -3.39
N PRO A 335 -5.04 19.50 -4.60
CA PRO A 335 -6.45 19.44 -5.00
C PRO A 335 -7.14 18.19 -4.43
N VAL A 336 -7.11 18.04 -3.10
CA VAL A 336 -7.74 16.93 -2.38
C VAL A 336 -8.84 17.46 -1.47
N ASP A 337 -10.05 17.00 -1.68
CA ASP A 337 -11.16 17.18 -0.74
C ASP A 337 -11.13 16.06 0.30
N PHE A 338 -10.73 16.39 1.53
CA PHE A 338 -10.63 15.47 2.65
C PHE A 338 -11.96 15.39 3.38
N ILE A 339 -12.59 14.20 3.34
CA ILE A 339 -13.84 13.94 4.05
C ILE A 339 -13.58 13.22 5.37
N GLU A 340 -14.32 13.61 6.41
CA GLU A 340 -14.23 12.98 7.73
C GLU A 340 -14.52 11.47 7.64
N PRO A 341 -13.71 10.59 8.30
CA PRO A 341 -13.91 9.15 8.25
C PRO A 341 -15.25 8.73 8.87
N PRO A 342 -15.76 7.53 8.56
CA PRO A 342 -16.91 6.98 9.26
C PRO A 342 -16.58 6.75 10.72
N VAL A 343 -17.61 6.69 11.57
CA VAL A 343 -17.45 6.23 12.95
C VAL A 343 -17.07 4.76 12.93
N MET A 344 -15.98 4.41 13.62
CA MET A 344 -15.44 3.05 13.65
C MET A 344 -15.77 2.37 14.99
N LEU A 345 -16.16 1.09 14.95
CA LEU A 345 -16.32 0.23 16.13
C LEU A 345 -14.98 -0.37 16.56
N ASP A 346 -14.12 -0.66 15.60
CA ASP A 346 -12.75 -1.14 15.76
C ASP A 346 -11.89 -0.65 14.57
N PRO A 347 -10.58 -0.90 14.53
CA PRO A 347 -9.71 -0.41 13.44
C PRO A 347 -10.14 -0.79 12.01
N ASP A 348 -11.00 -1.80 11.86
CA ASP A 348 -11.39 -2.36 10.56
C ASP A 348 -12.88 -2.29 10.25
N THR A 349 -13.71 -2.05 11.24
CA THR A 349 -15.18 -2.18 11.16
C THR A 349 -15.85 -0.83 11.41
N PRO A 350 -16.44 -0.20 10.40
CA PRO A 350 -17.25 1.00 10.59
C PRO A 350 -18.56 0.64 11.30
N ASP A 351 -19.12 1.59 12.05
CA ASP A 351 -20.45 1.46 12.64
C ASP A 351 -21.51 1.43 11.52
N PRO A 352 -22.19 0.30 11.29
CA PRO A 352 -23.14 0.18 10.20
C PRO A 352 -24.37 1.09 10.38
N HIS A 353 -24.71 1.48 11.62
CA HIS A 353 -25.83 2.37 11.88
C HIS A 353 -25.51 3.84 11.53
N ARG A 354 -24.25 4.20 11.47
CA ARG A 354 -23.77 5.56 11.19
C ARG A 354 -23.06 5.70 9.84
N LEU A 355 -22.97 4.64 9.07
CA LEU A 355 -22.27 4.65 7.79
C LEU A 355 -22.96 5.60 6.76
N HIS A 356 -24.26 5.83 6.91
CA HIS A 356 -25.01 6.79 6.11
C HIS A 356 -24.51 8.23 6.25
N GLU A 357 -23.94 8.62 7.40
CA GLU A 357 -23.34 9.94 7.63
C GLU A 357 -22.09 10.13 6.75
N PHE A 358 -21.26 9.08 6.62
CA PHE A 358 -20.12 9.08 5.74
C PHE A 358 -20.53 9.12 4.26
N THR A 359 -21.55 8.34 3.90
CA THR A 359 -22.12 8.35 2.55
C THR A 359 -22.62 9.74 2.16
N ALA A 360 -23.29 10.46 3.09
CA ALA A 360 -23.76 11.82 2.85
C ALA A 360 -22.60 12.80 2.59
N ARG A 361 -21.52 12.76 3.42
CA ARG A 361 -20.33 13.57 3.20
C ARG A 361 -19.67 13.28 1.84
N LEU A 362 -19.62 12.01 1.46
CA LEU A 362 -19.09 11.60 0.15
C LEU A 362 -19.95 12.11 -1.00
N THR A 363 -21.29 12.09 -0.83
CA THR A 363 -22.23 12.68 -1.80
C THR A 363 -21.96 14.17 -1.98
N ASP A 364 -21.86 14.93 -0.89
CA ASP A 364 -21.62 16.38 -0.94
C ASP A 364 -20.26 16.69 -1.60
N ALA A 365 -19.23 15.91 -1.31
CA ALA A 365 -17.92 16.03 -1.95
C ALA A 365 -17.99 15.76 -3.46
N ILE A 366 -18.73 14.75 -3.89
CA ILE A 366 -18.93 14.46 -5.34
C ILE A 366 -19.70 15.60 -6.02
N LEU A 367 -20.72 16.14 -5.38
CA LEU A 367 -21.53 17.23 -5.94
C LEU A 367 -20.75 18.55 -6.09
N SER A 368 -19.79 18.81 -5.19
CA SER A 368 -18.92 20.00 -5.20
C SER A 368 -17.64 19.79 -5.99
N ALA A 369 -17.32 18.56 -6.40
CA ALA A 369 -16.06 18.20 -7.02
C ALA A 369 -15.79 19.00 -8.31
N LYS A 370 -14.57 19.52 -8.39
CA LYS A 370 -14.10 20.22 -9.59
C LYS A 370 -12.70 19.74 -9.92
N ARG A 371 -12.50 19.45 -11.19
CA ARG A 371 -11.17 19.15 -11.68
C ARG A 371 -10.24 20.36 -11.49
N PRO A 372 -8.99 20.15 -11.05
CA PRO A 372 -7.99 21.23 -10.97
C PRO A 372 -7.67 21.74 -12.38
N SER A 373 -7.36 23.05 -12.46
CA SER A 373 -6.97 23.69 -13.74
C SER A 373 -5.60 23.29 -14.22
N SER A 374 -4.74 22.83 -13.31
CA SER A 374 -3.40 22.36 -13.58
C SER A 374 -3.01 21.26 -12.57
N PRO A 375 -2.10 20.33 -12.94
CA PRO A 375 -1.53 19.39 -11.97
C PRO A 375 -0.84 20.13 -10.82
N PRO A 376 -0.92 19.60 -9.59
CA PRO A 376 -0.19 20.16 -8.46
C PRO A 376 1.32 19.90 -8.57
N ASP A 377 2.12 20.67 -7.85
CA ASP A 377 3.55 20.38 -7.67
C ASP A 377 3.73 19.19 -6.71
N LEU A 378 4.14 18.05 -7.25
CA LEU A 378 4.41 16.82 -6.50
C LEU A 378 5.91 16.48 -6.46
N SER A 379 6.79 17.46 -6.72
CA SER A 379 8.25 17.25 -6.75
C SER A 379 8.81 16.70 -5.43
N ALA A 380 8.14 16.95 -4.30
CA ALA A 380 8.51 16.41 -2.99
C ALA A 380 8.13 14.93 -2.78
N PHE A 381 7.29 14.35 -3.67
CA PHE A 381 6.89 12.94 -3.63
C PHE A 381 7.79 12.05 -4.50
N THR A 382 9.08 12.31 -4.56
CA THR A 382 10.02 11.51 -5.35
C THR A 382 10.51 10.29 -4.58
N TRP A 383 10.78 9.20 -5.29
CA TRP A 383 11.43 8.04 -4.70
C TRP A 383 12.86 8.34 -4.27
N GLU A 384 13.55 9.27 -4.96
CA GLU A 384 14.87 9.78 -4.57
C GLU A 384 14.83 10.36 -3.16
N GLY A 385 13.89 11.27 -2.90
CA GLY A 385 13.72 11.87 -1.58
C GLY A 385 13.32 10.86 -0.50
N VAL A 386 12.53 9.82 -0.85
CA VAL A 386 12.24 8.69 0.05
C VAL A 386 13.51 7.93 0.39
N CYS A 387 14.30 7.55 -0.61
CA CYS A 387 15.55 6.79 -0.42
C CYS A 387 16.59 7.59 0.37
N GLU A 388 16.73 8.89 0.11
CA GLU A 388 17.60 9.78 0.90
C GLU A 388 17.20 9.78 2.37
N ARG A 389 15.89 9.89 2.68
CA ARG A 389 15.39 9.83 4.07
C ARG A 389 15.55 8.46 4.72
N ILE A 390 15.49 7.38 3.94
CA ILE A 390 15.80 6.03 4.44
C ILE A 390 17.29 5.93 4.79
N LEU A 391 18.18 6.51 4.00
CA LEU A 391 19.62 6.41 4.18
C LEU A 391 20.19 7.44 5.18
N ALA A 392 19.52 8.56 5.41
CA ALA A 392 19.89 9.56 6.42
C ALA A 392 19.78 9.02 7.85
#